data_80b9101a1db30f271377ee21928b97e5
#
_entry.id   80b9101a1db30f271377ee21928b97e5
#
_cell.length_a   1.000
_cell.length_b   1.000
_cell.length_c   1.000
_cell.angle_alpha   90.00
_cell.angle_beta   90.00
_cell.angle_gamma   90.00
#
_symmetry.space_group_name_H-M   'P 1'
#
loop_
_entity.id
_entity.type
_entity.pdbx_description
1 polymer ?
#
loop_
_entity_poly.entity_id
_entity_poly.type
_entity_poly.pdbx_seq_one_letter_code
_entity_poly.pdbx_strand_id
1 'polypeptide(L)' 'MNYSTTWPRLVTAFQVRRELDRHGADFAEFTAAHGSHNTYTSAAVLAWLGY' A
#
# COMPACT_ATOMS: atom_id res chain seq x y z
N MET A 1 7.52 -5.14 -16.57
CA MET A 1 8.20 -4.43 -15.51
C MET A 1 7.72 -4.85 -14.14
N ASN A 2 8.63 -5.05 -13.25
CA ASN A 2 8.25 -5.43 -11.90
C ASN A 2 8.04 -4.19 -11.03
N TYR A 3 6.82 -3.97 -10.62
CA TYR A 3 6.44 -2.82 -9.83
C TYR A 3 7.24 -2.73 -8.52
N SER A 4 7.44 -3.88 -7.89
CA SER A 4 8.12 -3.91 -6.60
C SER A 4 9.60 -3.53 -6.69
N THR A 5 10.22 -3.58 -7.86
CA THR A 5 11.62 -3.20 -8.01
C THR A 5 11.83 -1.69 -7.98
N THR A 6 10.78 -0.90 -8.23
CA THR A 6 10.88 0.54 -8.23
C THR A 6 10.40 1.17 -6.93
N TRP A 7 9.82 0.37 -6.05
CA TRP A 7 9.30 0.86 -4.78
C TRP A 7 10.30 0.66 -3.66
N PRO A 8 10.37 1.58 -2.71
CA PRO A 8 11.14 1.34 -1.49
C PRO A 8 10.51 0.22 -0.70
N ARG A 9 11.29 -0.39 0.18
CA ARG A 9 10.81 -1.48 1.01
C ARG A 9 9.68 -1.05 1.94
N LEU A 10 9.78 0.17 2.46
CA LEU A 10 8.77 0.75 3.33
C LEU A 10 8.20 1.99 2.65
N VAL A 11 6.91 2.18 2.82
CA VAL A 11 6.21 3.35 2.29
C VAL A 11 5.41 3.98 3.41
N THR A 12 5.22 5.29 3.34
CA THR A 12 4.44 6.00 4.36
C THR A 12 2.95 5.73 4.16
N ALA A 13 2.19 5.90 5.24
CA ALA A 13 0.73 5.76 5.14
C ALA A 13 0.14 6.69 4.10
N PHE A 14 0.71 7.91 3.97
CA PHE A 14 0.25 8.86 2.97
C PHE A 14 0.45 8.31 1.55
N GLN A 15 1.60 7.72 1.29
CA GLN A 15 1.86 7.10 -0.01
C GLN A 15 0.93 5.92 -0.28
N VAL A 16 0.67 5.11 0.74
CA VAL A 16 -0.25 3.99 0.61
C VAL A 16 -1.63 4.50 0.24
N ARG A 17 -2.11 5.52 0.95
CA ARG A 17 -3.43 6.07 0.67
C ARG A 17 -3.54 6.57 -0.77
N ARG A 18 -2.51 7.26 -1.25
CA ARG A 18 -2.49 7.75 -2.62
C ARG A 18 -2.54 6.61 -3.63
N GLU A 19 -1.76 5.56 -3.40
CA GLU A 19 -1.74 4.42 -4.32
C GLU A 19 -3.06 3.68 -4.32
N LEU A 20 -3.65 3.47 -3.16
CA LEU A 20 -4.94 2.79 -3.09
C LEU A 20 -6.02 3.61 -3.80
N ASP A 21 -6.01 4.93 -3.61
CA ASP A 21 -6.96 5.81 -4.30
C ASP A 21 -6.81 5.69 -5.82
N ARG A 22 -5.57 5.65 -6.32
CA ARG A 22 -5.32 5.54 -7.75
C ARG A 22 -5.86 4.24 -8.33
N HIS A 23 -5.88 3.19 -7.54
CA HIS A 23 -6.35 1.87 -7.97
C HIS A 23 -7.80 1.61 -7.60
N GLY A 24 -8.49 2.60 -7.06
CA GLY A 24 -9.89 2.44 -6.70
C GLY A 24 -10.11 1.60 -5.46
N ALA A 25 -9.08 1.42 -4.64
CA ALA A 25 -9.19 0.67 -3.40
C ALA A 25 -9.44 1.60 -2.22
N ASP A 26 -9.92 1.03 -1.11
CA ASP A 26 -10.30 1.80 0.07
C ASP A 26 -9.21 1.68 1.13
N PHE A 27 -8.59 2.82 1.48
CA PHE A 27 -7.57 2.87 2.51
C PHE A 27 -8.11 2.44 3.87
N ALA A 28 -9.37 2.76 4.17
CA ALA A 28 -9.98 2.38 5.44
C ALA A 28 -10.06 0.86 5.57
N GLU A 29 -10.38 0.16 4.50
CA GLU A 29 -10.39 -1.30 4.52
C GLU A 29 -8.99 -1.87 4.70
N PHE A 30 -8.00 -1.26 4.06
CA PHE A 30 -6.63 -1.68 4.20
C PHE A 30 -6.17 -1.54 5.66
N THR A 31 -6.46 -0.41 6.29
CA THR A 31 -6.05 -0.19 7.68
C THR A 31 -6.85 -1.07 8.65
N ALA A 32 -8.07 -1.42 8.32
CA ALA A 32 -8.84 -2.36 9.14
C ALA A 32 -8.19 -3.74 9.15
N ALA A 33 -7.59 -4.14 8.02
CA ALA A 33 -6.94 -5.44 7.92
C ALA A 33 -5.52 -5.44 8.48
N HIS A 34 -4.78 -4.35 8.30
CA HIS A 34 -3.34 -4.29 8.63
C HIS A 34 -3.02 -3.46 9.87
N GLY A 35 -4.00 -2.73 10.40
CA GLY A 35 -3.77 -1.81 11.50
C GLY A 35 -3.38 -0.43 11.01
N SER A 36 -3.46 0.54 11.92
CA SER A 36 -3.14 1.93 11.60
C SER A 36 -1.69 2.20 11.98
N HIS A 37 -0.85 2.39 10.99
CA HIS A 37 0.59 2.61 11.19
C HIS A 37 1.05 3.81 10.38
N ASN A 38 2.22 4.33 10.74
CA ASN A 38 2.82 5.43 9.98
C ASN A 38 3.46 4.93 8.69
N THR A 39 3.89 3.67 8.68
CA THR A 39 4.52 3.06 7.51
C THR A 39 3.99 1.65 7.32
N TYR A 40 4.09 1.18 6.09
CA TYR A 40 3.71 -0.19 5.73
C TYR A 40 4.78 -0.74 4.80
N THR A 41 4.88 -2.07 4.71
CA THR A 41 5.78 -2.67 3.73
C THR A 41 5.16 -2.53 2.35
N SER A 42 6.00 -2.27 1.35
CA SER A 42 5.50 -2.20 -0.02
C SER A 42 4.90 -3.52 -0.46
N ALA A 43 5.43 -4.64 0.05
CA ALA A 43 4.89 -5.96 -0.26
C ALA A 43 3.43 -6.10 0.17
N ALA A 44 3.09 -5.58 1.36
CA ALA A 44 1.71 -5.65 1.85
C ALA A 44 0.77 -4.84 0.95
N VAL A 45 1.22 -3.66 0.52
CA VAL A 45 0.42 -2.80 -0.35
C VAL A 45 0.22 -3.45 -1.70
N LEU A 46 1.29 -3.99 -2.28
CA LEU A 46 1.20 -4.63 -3.59
C LEU A 46 0.31 -5.86 -3.55
N ALA A 47 0.41 -6.65 -2.49
CA ALA A 47 -0.45 -7.83 -2.33
C ALA A 47 -1.92 -7.40 -2.22
N TRP A 48 -2.19 -6.32 -1.51
CA TRP A 48 -3.55 -5.80 -1.39
C TRP A 48 -4.12 -5.39 -2.74
N LEU A 49 -3.27 -4.83 -3.60
CA LEU A 49 -3.68 -4.38 -4.93
C LEU A 49 -3.71 -5.51 -5.96
N GLY A 50 -3.24 -6.70 -5.62
CA GLY A 50 -3.30 -7.86 -6.49
C GLY A 50 -2.06 -8.09 -7.34
N TYR A 51 -0.94 -7.51 -6.96
CA TYR A 51 0.31 -7.73 -7.71
C TYR A 51 1.07 -8.94 -7.19
#